data_207a630263e58e4c260494b19400e142
#
_entry.id   207a630263e58e4c260494b19400e142
#
_cell.length_a   1.000
_cell.length_b   1.000
_cell.length_c   1.000
_cell.angle_alpha   90.00
_cell.angle_beta   90.00
_cell.angle_gamma   90.00
#
_symmetry.space_group_name_H-M   'P 1'
#
loop_
_entity.id
_entity.type
_entity.pdbx_description
1 polymer ?
#
loop_
_entity_poly.entity_id
_entity_poly.type
_entity_poly.pdbx_seq_one_letter_code
_entity_poly.pdbx_strand_id
1 'polypeptide(L)'
;LVEMIQDGTVTALETSGLRDRLGKFLTQNPGVLKRPVVIRSHGGRARAIESGEVHIDVAFMGAPTADPRGNATGRMGKSACGALGYAKVDSHYADKTVIITDNLVDYVHNYAVPQTDVDYVVEVESIGDPEGIASGAVGFTKNPIQIKIAELAGEFLDQAGIIKDGFVFQLGAGGAPLTVAKFIAEKLRKRGEVGGFAIGGATGILTGMLEE
;
A
#
# COMPACT_ATOMS: atom_id res chain seq x y z
N LEU A 1 -5.32 14.48 -9.82
CA LEU A 1 -4.94 13.70 -10.99
C LEU A 1 -6.05 13.66 -12.04
N VAL A 2 -7.34 13.45 -11.66
CA VAL A 2 -8.46 13.47 -12.63
C VAL A 2 -8.53 14.81 -13.35
N GLU A 3 -8.44 15.90 -12.65
CA GLU A 3 -8.42 17.26 -13.19
C GLU A 3 -7.25 17.45 -14.18
N MET A 4 -6.06 16.96 -13.83
CA MET A 4 -4.88 17.03 -14.68
C MET A 4 -4.99 16.17 -15.96
N ILE A 5 -5.79 15.12 -15.95
CA ILE A 5 -6.12 14.36 -17.14
C ILE A 5 -7.13 15.13 -18.00
N GLN A 6 -8.13 15.75 -17.37
CA GLN A 6 -9.17 16.52 -18.06
C GLN A 6 -8.63 17.78 -18.76
N ASP A 7 -7.66 18.46 -18.17
CA ASP A 7 -7.02 19.64 -18.76
C ASP A 7 -5.86 19.30 -19.71
N GLY A 8 -5.52 18.02 -19.83
CA GLY A 8 -4.49 17.54 -20.74
C GLY A 8 -3.05 17.64 -20.21
N THR A 9 -2.86 18.02 -18.96
CA THR A 9 -1.54 18.02 -18.28
C THR A 9 -0.99 16.61 -18.18
N VAL A 10 -1.85 15.63 -17.81
CA VAL A 10 -1.51 14.21 -17.77
C VAL A 10 -2.09 13.51 -18.99
N THR A 11 -1.25 13.02 -19.88
CA THR A 11 -1.64 12.41 -21.15
C THR A 11 -1.44 10.90 -21.22
N ALA A 12 -0.73 10.32 -20.26
CA ALA A 12 -0.48 8.89 -20.11
C ALA A 12 -0.41 8.51 -18.64
N LEU A 13 -0.70 7.27 -18.32
CA LEU A 13 -0.67 6.77 -16.96
C LEU A 13 -0.07 5.38 -16.92
N GLU A 14 0.89 5.20 -16.02
CA GLU A 14 1.41 3.90 -15.61
C GLU A 14 1.25 3.75 -14.11
N THR A 15 0.66 2.67 -13.65
CA THR A 15 0.27 2.49 -12.25
C THR A 15 0.24 1.01 -11.85
N SER A 16 0.19 0.74 -10.56
CA SER A 16 -0.05 -0.61 -10.03
C SER A 16 -1.52 -0.94 -9.82
N GLY A 17 -2.43 0.01 -10.01
CA GLY A 17 -3.87 -0.21 -9.92
C GLY A 17 -4.68 1.05 -10.13
N LEU A 18 -5.91 0.85 -10.59
CA LEU A 18 -6.91 1.91 -10.75
C LEU A 18 -7.99 1.73 -9.68
N ARG A 19 -8.14 2.71 -8.81
CA ARG A 19 -9.10 2.65 -7.70
C ARG A 19 -9.90 3.94 -7.62
N ASP A 20 -11.01 3.88 -6.90
CA ASP A 20 -11.84 5.00 -6.50
C ASP A 20 -12.21 5.95 -7.65
N ARG A 21 -12.10 7.26 -7.43
CA ARG A 21 -12.45 8.30 -8.39
C ARG A 21 -11.69 8.18 -9.71
N LEU A 22 -10.38 7.87 -9.66
CA LEU A 22 -9.56 7.73 -10.87
C LEU A 22 -10.00 6.53 -11.71
N GLY A 23 -10.17 5.36 -11.08
CA GLY A 23 -10.61 4.15 -11.78
C GLY A 23 -11.99 4.34 -12.43
N LYS A 24 -12.94 4.92 -11.68
CA LYS A 24 -14.28 5.24 -12.21
C LYS A 24 -14.22 6.21 -13.38
N PHE A 25 -13.45 7.29 -13.25
CA PHE A 25 -13.31 8.30 -14.29
C PHE A 25 -12.76 7.71 -15.59
N LEU A 26 -11.67 6.95 -15.54
CA LEU A 26 -11.05 6.35 -16.72
C LEU A 26 -11.95 5.30 -17.37
N THR A 27 -12.69 4.51 -16.58
CA THR A 27 -13.65 3.54 -17.11
C THR A 27 -14.81 4.21 -17.84
N GLN A 28 -15.26 5.36 -17.35
CA GLN A 28 -16.38 6.12 -17.94
C GLN A 28 -15.95 7.00 -19.13
N ASN A 29 -14.66 7.27 -19.31
CA ASN A 29 -14.12 8.15 -20.34
C ASN A 29 -13.02 7.43 -21.15
N PRO A 30 -13.37 6.40 -21.94
CA PRO A 30 -12.40 5.70 -22.76
C PRO A 30 -11.79 6.66 -23.79
N GLY A 31 -10.49 6.60 -23.98
CA GLY A 31 -9.77 7.46 -24.93
C GLY A 31 -9.40 8.86 -24.42
N VAL A 32 -9.68 9.20 -23.15
CA VAL A 32 -9.26 10.49 -22.57
C VAL A 32 -7.74 10.62 -22.47
N LEU A 33 -7.01 9.52 -22.32
CA LEU A 33 -5.56 9.49 -22.35
C LEU A 33 -5.05 9.24 -23.79
N LYS A 34 -3.90 9.81 -24.14
CA LYS A 34 -3.26 9.62 -25.46
C LYS A 34 -2.71 8.20 -25.67
N ARG A 35 -2.47 7.46 -24.60
CA ARG A 35 -1.99 6.07 -24.61
C ARG A 35 -2.82 5.23 -23.64
N PRO A 36 -2.95 3.92 -23.88
CA PRO A 36 -3.57 3.02 -22.90
C PRO A 36 -2.88 3.10 -21.55
N VAL A 37 -3.66 2.89 -20.48
CA VAL A 37 -3.10 2.76 -19.13
C VAL A 37 -2.25 1.50 -19.06
N VAL A 38 -1.04 1.62 -18.58
CA VAL A 38 -0.17 0.48 -18.27
C VAL A 38 -0.33 0.12 -16.80
N ILE A 39 -0.72 -1.12 -16.52
CA ILE A 39 -0.84 -1.64 -15.16
C ILE A 39 0.27 -2.66 -14.94
N ARG A 40 1.13 -2.40 -13.95
CA ARG A 40 2.21 -3.30 -13.57
C ARG A 40 1.97 -3.86 -12.15
N SER A 41 2.44 -5.08 -11.92
CA SER A 41 2.54 -5.58 -10.56
C SER A 41 3.54 -4.74 -9.74
N HIS A 42 3.50 -4.86 -8.41
CA HIS A 42 4.40 -4.12 -7.53
C HIS A 42 5.89 -4.35 -7.89
N GLY A 43 6.33 -5.58 -7.99
CA GLY A 43 7.69 -5.91 -8.41
C GLY A 43 7.97 -5.61 -9.88
N GLY A 44 6.96 -5.75 -10.76
CA GLY A 44 7.08 -5.42 -12.18
C GLY A 44 7.31 -3.93 -12.43
N ARG A 45 6.76 -3.05 -11.57
CA ARG A 45 7.03 -1.62 -11.64
C ARG A 45 8.47 -1.31 -11.24
N ALA A 46 8.93 -1.84 -10.12
CA ALA A 46 10.32 -1.68 -9.69
C ALA A 46 11.31 -2.16 -10.77
N ARG A 47 11.10 -3.38 -11.27
CA ARG A 47 11.91 -3.93 -12.37
C ARG A 47 11.96 -3.03 -13.61
N ALA A 48 10.82 -2.47 -14.01
CA ALA A 48 10.75 -1.62 -15.19
C ALA A 48 11.54 -0.32 -15.04
N ILE A 49 11.57 0.24 -13.83
CA ILE A 49 12.37 1.43 -13.51
C ILE A 49 13.86 1.05 -13.46
N GLU A 50 14.23 0.01 -12.71
CA GLU A 50 15.61 -0.45 -12.57
C GLU A 50 16.25 -0.88 -13.90
N SER A 51 15.46 -1.43 -14.83
CA SER A 51 15.92 -1.84 -16.17
C SER A 51 15.95 -0.69 -17.18
N GLY A 52 15.48 0.52 -16.82
CA GLY A 52 15.36 1.65 -17.74
C GLY A 52 14.19 1.56 -18.73
N GLU A 53 13.31 0.56 -18.61
CA GLU A 53 12.08 0.47 -19.41
C GLU A 53 11.14 1.65 -19.11
N VAL A 54 11.13 2.11 -17.86
CA VAL A 54 10.43 3.30 -17.39
C VAL A 54 11.45 4.29 -16.86
N HIS A 55 11.52 5.46 -17.48
CA HIS A 55 12.33 6.57 -17.03
C HIS A 55 11.50 7.54 -16.19
N ILE A 56 12.10 8.08 -15.12
CA ILE A 56 11.48 9.05 -14.22
C ILE A 56 12.33 10.33 -14.26
N ASP A 57 11.80 11.38 -14.85
CA ASP A 57 12.47 12.69 -14.88
C ASP A 57 12.44 13.33 -13.47
N VAL A 58 11.27 13.31 -12.82
CA VAL A 58 11.11 13.87 -11.47
C VAL A 58 10.24 12.97 -10.60
N ALA A 59 10.76 12.57 -9.45
CA ALA A 59 10.02 11.90 -8.40
C ALA A 59 9.54 12.89 -7.34
N PHE A 60 8.23 13.06 -7.20
CA PHE A 60 7.62 13.81 -6.11
C PHE A 60 7.13 12.84 -5.03
N MET A 61 7.67 12.93 -3.84
CA MET A 61 7.41 11.97 -2.77
C MET A 61 6.98 12.64 -1.47
N GLY A 62 5.78 12.30 -1.00
CA GLY A 62 5.37 12.63 0.36
C GLY A 62 6.09 11.74 1.37
N ALA A 63 6.77 12.32 2.34
CA ALA A 63 7.40 11.59 3.42
C ALA A 63 6.93 12.13 4.78
N PRO A 64 6.43 11.26 5.69
CA PRO A 64 5.98 11.66 7.03
C PRO A 64 7.01 12.42 7.86
N THR A 65 8.29 12.18 7.61
CA THR A 65 9.40 12.91 8.25
C THR A 65 10.60 12.95 7.32
N ALA A 66 11.24 14.11 7.25
CA ALA A 66 12.49 14.29 6.54
C ALA A 66 13.44 15.22 7.31
N ASP A 67 14.72 15.24 6.93
CA ASP A 67 15.68 16.23 7.40
C ASP A 67 16.12 17.17 6.25
N PRO A 68 16.75 18.31 6.56
CA PRO A 68 17.17 19.28 5.53
C PRO A 68 18.22 18.76 4.54
N ARG A 69 18.84 17.61 4.83
CA ARG A 69 19.81 16.96 3.93
C ARG A 69 19.13 16.06 2.91
N GLY A 70 17.85 15.70 3.14
CA GLY A 70 17.09 14.83 2.26
C GLY A 70 16.87 13.41 2.77
N ASN A 71 17.42 13.02 3.95
CA ASN A 71 17.05 11.74 4.52
C ASN A 71 15.57 11.74 4.89
N ALA A 72 14.83 10.71 4.46
CA ALA A 72 13.40 10.64 4.67
C ALA A 72 12.95 9.27 5.18
N THR A 73 11.90 9.26 6.00
CA THR A 73 11.34 8.05 6.59
C THR A 73 9.81 8.11 6.68
N GLY A 74 9.17 6.95 6.53
CA GLY A 74 7.75 6.80 6.78
C GLY A 74 7.39 6.33 8.20
N ARG A 75 8.37 6.18 9.09
CA ARG A 75 8.18 5.56 10.42
C ARG A 75 7.91 6.55 11.54
N MET A 76 8.01 7.84 11.28
CA MET A 76 7.88 8.91 12.27
C MET A 76 6.93 9.99 11.74
N GLY A 77 6.43 10.83 12.65
CA GLY A 77 5.52 11.92 12.33
C GLY A 77 4.04 11.54 12.39
N LYS A 78 3.16 12.53 12.27
CA LYS A 78 1.69 12.34 12.36
C LYS A 78 1.13 11.45 11.25
N SER A 79 1.78 11.43 10.10
CA SER A 79 1.41 10.64 8.94
C SER A 79 2.23 9.36 8.78
N ALA A 80 2.77 8.82 9.87
CA ALA A 80 3.59 7.60 9.84
C ALA A 80 2.85 6.45 9.14
N CYS A 81 3.49 5.86 8.13
CA CYS A 81 2.91 4.83 7.26
C CYS A 81 3.80 3.58 7.12
N GLY A 82 4.91 3.51 7.85
CA GLY A 82 5.87 2.43 7.79
C GLY A 82 6.93 2.61 6.70
N ALA A 83 7.21 1.59 5.92
CA ALA A 83 8.13 1.69 4.80
C ALA A 83 7.51 2.54 3.67
N LEU A 84 8.32 3.38 3.05
CA LEU A 84 7.86 4.24 1.94
C LEU A 84 7.63 3.48 0.61
N GLY A 85 7.80 2.16 0.63
CA GLY A 85 7.41 1.28 -0.47
C GLY A 85 8.09 1.62 -1.80
N TYR A 86 7.31 2.05 -2.76
CA TYR A 86 7.78 2.42 -4.11
C TYR A 86 8.75 3.59 -4.13
N ALA A 87 8.66 4.50 -3.16
CA ALA A 87 9.47 5.70 -3.10
C ALA A 87 10.97 5.43 -3.18
N LYS A 88 11.42 4.30 -2.65
CA LYS A 88 12.84 3.91 -2.68
C LYS A 88 13.36 3.70 -4.11
N VAL A 89 12.61 3.02 -4.95
CA VAL A 89 13.00 2.80 -6.35
C VAL A 89 12.86 4.10 -7.15
N ASP A 90 11.78 4.83 -6.94
CA ASP A 90 11.54 6.09 -7.63
C ASP A 90 12.65 7.11 -7.33
N SER A 91 13.01 7.28 -6.05
CA SER A 91 14.08 8.22 -5.66
C SER A 91 15.45 7.82 -6.20
N HIS A 92 15.74 6.54 -6.21
CA HIS A 92 17.07 6.06 -6.60
C HIS A 92 17.35 6.17 -8.10
N TYR A 93 16.31 6.10 -8.93
CA TYR A 93 16.42 6.06 -10.39
C TYR A 93 15.82 7.29 -11.10
N ALA A 94 15.24 8.24 -10.39
CA ALA A 94 14.80 9.49 -10.97
C ALA A 94 15.96 10.43 -11.26
N ASP A 95 15.85 11.26 -12.30
CA ASP A 95 16.85 12.32 -12.57
C ASP A 95 16.85 13.38 -11.48
N LYS A 96 15.65 13.64 -10.89
CA LYS A 96 15.46 14.55 -9.76
C LYS A 96 14.47 13.98 -8.76
N THR A 97 14.76 14.15 -7.48
CA THR A 97 13.88 13.73 -6.39
C THR A 97 13.54 14.90 -5.49
N VAL A 98 12.24 15.10 -5.29
CA VAL A 98 11.66 16.10 -4.40
C VAL A 98 10.94 15.42 -3.25
N ILE A 99 11.45 15.56 -2.03
CA ILE A 99 10.77 15.15 -0.81
C ILE A 99 9.85 16.26 -0.35
N ILE A 100 8.59 15.92 -0.09
CA ILE A 100 7.59 16.83 0.49
C ILE A 100 7.22 16.29 1.88
N THR A 101 7.44 17.08 2.92
CA THR A 101 7.21 16.65 4.30
C THR A 101 6.44 17.70 5.10
N ASP A 102 5.71 17.25 6.11
CA ASP A 102 5.06 18.08 7.11
C ASP A 102 5.66 17.90 8.52
N ASN A 103 6.85 17.30 8.58
CA ASN A 103 7.63 17.13 9.79
C ASN A 103 9.12 17.14 9.46
N LEU A 104 9.69 18.35 9.41
CA LEU A 104 11.12 18.55 9.18
C LEU A 104 11.85 18.49 10.53
N VAL A 105 12.82 17.58 10.65
CA VAL A 105 13.63 17.37 11.86
C VAL A 105 15.11 17.61 11.56
N ASP A 106 15.94 17.80 12.59
CA ASP A 106 17.38 18.08 12.42
C ASP A 106 18.11 16.94 11.70
N TYR A 107 17.74 15.68 12.00
CA TYR A 107 18.36 14.50 11.39
C TYR A 107 17.48 13.25 11.50
N VAL A 108 17.40 12.48 10.40
CA VAL A 108 16.69 11.21 10.32
C VAL A 108 17.68 10.05 10.37
N HIS A 109 17.79 9.35 11.49
CA HIS A 109 18.72 8.23 11.67
C HIS A 109 18.36 6.97 10.89
N ASN A 110 17.08 6.61 10.88
CA ASN A 110 16.57 5.39 10.21
C ASN A 110 15.79 5.76 8.96
N TYR A 111 16.49 6.27 7.97
CA TYR A 111 15.88 6.69 6.71
C TYR A 111 15.53 5.49 5.81
N ALA A 112 14.46 5.63 5.05
CA ALA A 112 14.09 4.74 3.95
C ALA A 112 14.62 5.27 2.61
N VAL A 113 14.71 6.60 2.48
CA VAL A 113 15.32 7.31 1.35
C VAL A 113 16.54 8.06 1.86
N PRO A 114 17.73 7.77 1.34
CA PRO A 114 18.96 8.46 1.75
C PRO A 114 19.09 9.83 1.08
N GLN A 115 19.77 10.74 1.73
CA GLN A 115 20.07 12.08 1.21
C GLN A 115 20.78 12.07 -0.15
N THR A 116 21.49 10.99 -0.49
CA THR A 116 22.19 10.83 -1.78
C THR A 116 21.25 10.73 -2.97
N ASP A 117 20.01 10.38 -2.73
CA ASP A 117 18.97 10.18 -3.75
C ASP A 117 17.97 11.34 -3.79
N VAL A 118 18.25 12.46 -3.10
CA VAL A 118 17.32 13.59 -2.95
C VAL A 118 17.98 14.89 -3.37
N ASP A 119 17.29 15.63 -4.25
CA ASP A 119 17.74 16.95 -4.71
C ASP A 119 17.09 18.11 -3.94
N TYR A 120 15.83 17.93 -3.53
CA TYR A 120 15.05 18.99 -2.88
C TYR A 120 14.22 18.46 -1.73
N VAL A 121 14.13 19.27 -0.68
CA VAL A 121 13.21 19.04 0.45
C VAL A 121 12.30 20.24 0.56
N VAL A 122 10.99 19.97 0.58
CA VAL A 122 9.93 20.99 0.69
C VAL A 122 9.11 20.71 1.93
N GLU A 123 9.11 21.67 2.87
CA GLU A 123 8.25 21.63 4.04
C GLU A 123 6.89 22.24 3.71
N VAL A 124 5.82 21.56 4.12
CA VAL A 124 4.43 21.98 3.94
C VAL A 124 3.65 21.80 5.25
N GLU A 125 2.52 22.44 5.39
CA GLU A 125 1.66 22.29 6.58
C GLU A 125 1.10 20.86 6.73
N SER A 126 0.80 20.18 5.61
CA SER A 126 0.26 18.84 5.59
C SER A 126 0.57 18.14 4.28
N ILE A 127 1.01 16.89 4.36
CA ILE A 127 1.18 16.00 3.20
C ILE A 127 -0.09 15.18 2.91
N GLY A 128 -1.12 15.30 3.72
CA GLY A 128 -2.38 14.58 3.56
C GLY A 128 -3.11 14.37 4.90
N ASP A 129 -4.20 13.62 4.84
CA ASP A 129 -4.99 13.26 6.02
C ASP A 129 -4.40 12.03 6.71
N PRO A 130 -3.85 12.14 7.94
CA PRO A 130 -3.31 11.01 8.68
C PRO A 130 -4.35 9.90 8.96
N GLU A 131 -5.62 10.27 9.14
CA GLU A 131 -6.71 9.30 9.37
C GLU A 131 -6.98 8.43 8.14
N GLY A 132 -6.58 8.88 6.95
CA GLY A 132 -6.65 8.10 5.70
C GLY A 132 -5.57 7.03 5.58
N ILE A 133 -4.61 6.94 6.49
CA ILE A 133 -3.56 5.91 6.47
C ILE A 133 -4.17 4.56 6.88
N ALA A 134 -3.96 3.56 6.04
CA ALA A 134 -4.71 2.31 6.02
C ALA A 134 -4.61 1.43 7.29
N SER A 135 -3.72 1.69 8.22
CA SER A 135 -3.66 0.96 9.49
C SER A 135 -4.95 1.05 10.31
N GLY A 136 -5.73 2.14 10.15
CA GLY A 136 -7.05 2.30 10.76
C GLY A 136 -8.22 1.99 9.81
N ALA A 137 -7.99 2.00 8.49
CA ALA A 137 -9.04 1.82 7.50
C ALA A 137 -9.35 0.36 7.16
N VAL A 138 -8.47 -0.58 7.53
CA VAL A 138 -8.59 -2.01 7.23
C VAL A 138 -8.92 -2.77 8.50
N GLY A 139 -10.20 -3.05 8.70
CA GLY A 139 -10.73 -3.78 9.86
C GLY A 139 -11.72 -4.87 9.44
N PHE A 140 -12.21 -5.61 10.44
CA PHE A 140 -13.32 -6.53 10.22
C PHE A 140 -14.55 -5.79 9.72
N THR A 141 -15.26 -6.40 8.77
CA THR A 141 -16.51 -5.81 8.30
C THR A 141 -17.58 -5.78 9.40
N LYS A 142 -18.39 -4.72 9.39
CA LYS A 142 -19.60 -4.62 10.23
C LYS A 142 -20.88 -4.92 9.41
N ASN A 143 -20.74 -5.16 8.10
CA ASN A 143 -21.87 -5.48 7.24
C ASN A 143 -22.34 -6.92 7.50
N PRO A 144 -23.60 -7.15 7.90
CA PRO A 144 -24.10 -8.49 8.24
C PRO A 144 -23.99 -9.50 7.10
N ILE A 145 -24.21 -9.07 5.86
CA ILE A 145 -24.08 -9.92 4.67
C ILE A 145 -22.63 -10.36 4.48
N GLN A 146 -21.67 -9.44 4.59
CA GLN A 146 -20.26 -9.76 4.47
C GLN A 146 -19.75 -10.64 5.62
N ILE A 147 -20.28 -10.45 6.84
CA ILE A 147 -19.98 -11.33 7.98
C ILE A 147 -20.48 -12.74 7.68
N LYS A 148 -21.71 -12.89 7.17
CA LYS A 148 -22.25 -14.21 6.82
C LYS A 148 -21.47 -14.88 5.69
N ILE A 149 -21.02 -14.12 4.68
CA ILE A 149 -20.14 -14.62 3.63
C ILE A 149 -18.82 -15.12 4.22
N ALA A 150 -18.24 -14.37 5.15
CA ALA A 150 -16.97 -14.74 5.79
C ALA A 150 -17.11 -16.00 6.66
N GLU A 151 -18.20 -16.13 7.41
CA GLU A 151 -18.54 -17.31 8.19
C GLU A 151 -18.65 -18.56 7.28
N LEU A 152 -19.46 -18.47 6.23
CA LEU A 152 -19.66 -19.56 5.27
C LEU A 152 -18.37 -19.94 4.52
N ALA A 153 -17.53 -18.96 4.19
CA ALA A 153 -16.24 -19.23 3.59
C ALA A 153 -15.30 -19.98 4.55
N GLY A 154 -15.24 -19.55 5.82
CA GLY A 154 -14.49 -20.27 6.87
C GLY A 154 -15.01 -21.69 7.09
N GLU A 155 -16.32 -21.89 7.08
CA GLU A 155 -16.97 -23.20 7.18
C GLU A 155 -16.60 -24.10 5.98
N PHE A 156 -16.73 -23.57 4.77
CA PHE A 156 -16.37 -24.28 3.53
C PHE A 156 -14.89 -24.72 3.52
N LEU A 157 -13.99 -23.82 3.87
CA LEU A 157 -12.55 -24.14 3.92
C LEU A 157 -12.23 -25.24 4.94
N ASP A 158 -12.97 -25.24 6.06
CA ASP A 158 -12.82 -26.24 7.10
C ASP A 158 -13.34 -27.60 6.66
N GLN A 159 -14.57 -27.66 6.14
CA GLN A 159 -15.18 -28.90 5.61
C GLN A 159 -14.40 -29.50 4.44
N ALA A 160 -13.76 -28.63 3.63
CA ALA A 160 -12.86 -29.07 2.55
C ALA A 160 -11.50 -29.61 3.05
N GLY A 161 -11.23 -29.60 4.35
CA GLY A 161 -9.96 -30.06 4.94
C GLY A 161 -8.76 -29.16 4.63
N ILE A 162 -9.03 -27.91 4.23
CA ILE A 162 -7.98 -26.94 3.90
C ILE A 162 -7.40 -26.32 5.17
N ILE A 163 -8.26 -26.01 6.16
CA ILE A 163 -7.82 -25.49 7.45
C ILE A 163 -7.34 -26.66 8.31
N LYS A 164 -6.03 -26.70 8.57
CA LYS A 164 -5.36 -27.75 9.34
C LYS A 164 -4.06 -27.21 9.92
N ASP A 165 -3.44 -27.98 10.78
CA ASP A 165 -2.11 -27.64 11.31
C ASP A 165 -1.11 -27.37 10.19
N GLY A 166 -0.31 -26.30 10.33
CA GLY A 166 0.59 -25.82 9.31
C GLY A 166 -0.07 -25.11 8.12
N PHE A 167 -1.35 -24.77 8.19
CA PHE A 167 -2.09 -24.08 7.12
C PHE A 167 -1.42 -22.77 6.71
N VAL A 168 -1.25 -22.59 5.40
CA VAL A 168 -0.65 -21.40 4.79
C VAL A 168 -1.71 -20.64 4.01
N PHE A 169 -1.76 -19.32 4.18
CA PHE A 169 -2.81 -18.52 3.55
C PHE A 169 -2.37 -17.10 3.21
N GLN A 170 -3.14 -16.45 2.35
CA GLN A 170 -3.09 -15.03 2.05
C GLN A 170 -4.48 -14.43 2.18
N LEU A 171 -4.56 -13.24 2.72
CA LEU A 171 -5.79 -12.48 2.84
C LEU A 171 -5.78 -11.24 1.97
N GLY A 172 -6.91 -10.92 1.37
CA GLY A 172 -7.14 -9.62 0.75
C GLY A 172 -7.31 -8.51 1.81
N ALA A 173 -6.89 -7.31 1.48
CA ALA A 173 -6.99 -6.13 2.35
C ALA A 173 -8.42 -5.53 2.36
N GLY A 174 -9.44 -6.35 2.51
CA GLY A 174 -10.84 -5.92 2.56
C GLY A 174 -11.55 -6.44 3.82
N GLY A 175 -12.62 -5.78 4.24
CA GLY A 175 -13.34 -6.14 5.47
C GLY A 175 -13.84 -7.59 5.49
N ALA A 176 -14.41 -8.09 4.38
CA ALA A 176 -14.88 -9.47 4.30
C ALA A 176 -13.72 -10.50 4.33
N PRO A 177 -12.65 -10.41 3.50
CA PRO A 177 -11.50 -11.31 3.59
C PRO A 177 -10.86 -11.33 4.98
N LEU A 178 -10.68 -10.17 5.62
CA LEU A 178 -10.12 -10.10 6.97
C LEU A 178 -11.04 -10.77 8.01
N THR A 179 -12.36 -10.67 7.82
CA THR A 179 -13.31 -11.35 8.70
C THR A 179 -13.25 -12.88 8.54
N VAL A 180 -12.90 -13.40 7.34
CA VAL A 180 -12.61 -14.84 7.15
C VAL A 180 -11.46 -15.28 8.06
N ALA A 181 -10.40 -14.48 8.19
CA ALA A 181 -9.27 -14.79 9.09
C ALA A 181 -9.71 -15.04 10.53
N LYS A 182 -10.67 -14.25 11.03
CA LYS A 182 -11.24 -14.45 12.37
C LYS A 182 -11.84 -15.85 12.53
N PHE A 183 -12.65 -16.29 11.56
CA PHE A 183 -13.27 -17.62 11.61
C PHE A 183 -12.23 -18.75 11.46
N ILE A 184 -11.19 -18.54 10.65
CA ILE A 184 -10.06 -19.48 10.53
C ILE A 184 -9.35 -19.61 11.87
N ALA A 185 -8.97 -18.49 12.50
CA ALA A 185 -8.30 -18.48 13.79
C ALA A 185 -9.13 -19.18 14.89
N GLU A 186 -10.43 -18.92 14.95
CA GLU A 186 -11.33 -19.58 15.89
C GLU A 186 -11.36 -21.10 15.72
N LYS A 187 -11.31 -21.60 14.47
CA LYS A 187 -11.31 -23.05 14.17
C LYS A 187 -9.97 -23.69 14.56
N LEU A 188 -8.84 -23.07 14.23
CA LEU A 188 -7.50 -23.55 14.60
C LEU A 188 -7.38 -23.63 16.14
N ARG A 189 -7.75 -22.56 16.85
CA ARG A 189 -7.71 -22.53 18.33
C ARG A 189 -8.55 -23.64 18.98
N LYS A 190 -9.77 -23.87 18.47
CA LYS A 190 -10.65 -24.93 19.00
C LYS A 190 -10.07 -26.34 18.86
N ARG A 191 -9.16 -26.53 17.90
CA ARG A 191 -8.51 -27.83 17.67
C ARG A 191 -7.09 -27.90 18.24
N GLY A 192 -6.57 -26.80 18.79
CA GLY A 192 -5.17 -26.72 19.25
C GLY A 192 -4.17 -26.79 18.09
N GLU A 193 -4.59 -26.42 16.89
CA GLU A 193 -3.77 -26.39 15.68
C GLU A 193 -3.17 -25.00 15.49
N VAL A 194 -2.00 -24.94 14.84
CA VAL A 194 -1.27 -23.69 14.58
C VAL A 194 -1.17 -23.43 13.08
N GLY A 195 -1.37 -22.19 12.65
CA GLY A 195 -1.13 -21.77 11.27
C GLY A 195 0.37 -21.85 10.94
N GLY A 196 0.70 -22.21 9.69
CA GLY A 196 2.08 -22.25 9.24
C GLY A 196 2.65 -20.87 9.01
N PHE A 197 2.14 -20.15 8.03
CA PHE A 197 2.47 -18.75 7.80
C PHE A 197 1.42 -18.04 6.93
N ALA A 198 1.37 -16.73 7.02
CA ALA A 198 0.61 -15.87 6.12
C ALA A 198 1.54 -15.12 5.17
N ILE A 199 1.15 -14.98 3.91
CA ILE A 199 1.90 -14.25 2.88
C ILE A 199 1.12 -13.03 2.37
N GLY A 200 1.84 -12.09 1.73
CA GLY A 200 1.26 -10.87 1.18
C GLY A 200 1.35 -9.68 2.14
N GLY A 201 0.48 -8.70 1.95
CA GLY A 201 0.43 -7.51 2.81
C GLY A 201 -0.05 -7.86 4.22
N ALA A 202 0.80 -7.71 5.21
CA ALA A 202 0.43 -7.91 6.60
C ALA A 202 -0.36 -6.70 7.13
N THR A 203 -1.51 -6.97 7.72
CA THR A 203 -2.32 -5.98 8.43
C THR A 203 -2.19 -6.16 9.94
N GLY A 204 -2.57 -5.17 10.75
CA GLY A 204 -2.60 -5.31 12.20
C GLY A 204 -3.42 -6.51 12.71
N ILE A 205 -4.40 -6.96 11.92
CA ILE A 205 -5.17 -8.17 12.22
C ILE A 205 -4.29 -9.42 12.12
N LEU A 206 -3.48 -9.53 11.04
CA LEU A 206 -2.58 -10.67 10.87
C LEU A 206 -1.45 -10.67 11.92
N THR A 207 -0.89 -9.50 12.26
CA THR A 207 0.12 -9.41 13.31
C THR A 207 -0.45 -9.78 14.69
N GLY A 208 -1.69 -9.38 14.99
CA GLY A 208 -2.37 -9.82 16.21
C GLY A 208 -2.58 -11.33 16.29
N MET A 209 -2.81 -12.00 15.15
CA MET A 209 -2.92 -13.47 15.10
C MET A 209 -1.59 -14.20 15.39
N LEU A 210 -0.44 -13.53 15.26
CA LEU A 210 0.87 -14.09 15.62
C LEU A 210 1.15 -14.05 17.13
N GLU A 211 0.45 -13.19 17.86
CA GLU A 211 0.61 -13.02 19.31
C GLU A 211 -0.29 -13.99 20.11
N GLU A 212 -1.21 -14.63 19.47
CA GLU A 212 -2.19 -15.58 20.05
C GLU A 212 -1.77 -17.05 19.82
#